data_86838b3cd287a2a57259b967ccd8cf08
#
_entry.id   86838b3cd287a2a57259b967ccd8cf08
#
_cell.length_a   1.000
_cell.length_b   1.000
_cell.length_c   1.000
_cell.angle_alpha   90.00
_cell.angle_beta   90.00
_cell.angle_gamma   90.00
#
_symmetry.space_group_name_H-M   'P 1'
#
loop_
_entity.id
_entity.type
_entity.pdbx_description
1 polymer ?
#
loop_
_entity_poly.entity_id
_entity_poly.type
_entity_poly.pdbx_seq_one_letter_code
_entity_poly.pdbx_strand_id
1 'polypeptide(L)'
;MEVATFGAGCFWGVEAAFREVDGITSARVGYTGGFLDNPNYRDVCSGRTGHAEAVEVTYDPAVVSYDALLDLFWETHNPTTLNRQGPDVGSQYRSVIFFRNSEEEAAARASKEKLQRSGKHSREIVTEITPASQFWEAEDYHQQYFEKRGVTHCRV
;
A
#
# COMPACT_ATOMS: atom_id res chain seq x y z
N MET A 1 7.24 -11.68 14.49
CA MET A 1 6.45 -10.64 13.81
C MET A 1 7.13 -10.23 12.52
N GLU A 2 6.36 -10.09 11.46
CA GLU A 2 6.84 -9.69 10.16
C GLU A 2 6.26 -8.33 9.78
N VAL A 3 6.89 -7.66 8.81
CA VAL A 3 6.47 -6.34 8.35
C VAL A 3 6.27 -6.40 6.84
N ALA A 4 5.19 -5.76 6.35
CA ALA A 4 4.90 -5.65 4.93
C ALA A 4 4.53 -4.19 4.58
N THR A 5 4.90 -3.74 3.39
CA THR A 5 4.69 -2.36 2.97
C THR A 5 4.04 -2.31 1.60
N PHE A 6 2.94 -1.57 1.48
CA PHE A 6 2.13 -1.49 0.28
C PHE A 6 1.71 -0.05 -0.03
N GLY A 7 1.68 0.29 -1.31
CA GLY A 7 1.06 1.52 -1.79
C GLY A 7 -0.13 1.20 -2.68
N ALA A 8 -1.29 1.74 -2.37
CA ALA A 8 -2.55 1.39 -3.05
C ALA A 8 -3.48 2.61 -3.15
N GLY A 9 -2.94 3.78 -3.42
CA GLY A 9 -3.70 5.01 -3.45
C GLY A 9 -3.69 5.73 -2.12
N CYS A 10 -4.77 6.44 -1.80
CA CYS A 10 -4.86 7.18 -0.54
C CYS A 10 -4.67 6.23 0.66
N PHE A 11 -3.66 6.50 1.46
CA PHE A 11 -3.28 5.60 2.56
C PHE A 11 -4.29 5.56 3.72
N TRP A 12 -5.21 6.52 3.81
CA TRP A 12 -6.24 6.50 4.86
C TRP A 12 -7.15 5.27 4.75
N GLY A 13 -7.61 4.98 3.54
CA GLY A 13 -8.49 3.82 3.31
C GLY A 13 -7.75 2.50 3.36
N VAL A 14 -6.53 2.48 2.85
CA VAL A 14 -5.69 1.29 2.86
C VAL A 14 -5.33 0.89 4.29
N GLU A 15 -4.96 1.86 5.12
CA GLU A 15 -4.69 1.61 6.54
C GLU A 15 -5.92 1.02 7.24
N ALA A 16 -7.09 1.63 7.03
CA ALA A 16 -8.33 1.15 7.65
C ALA A 16 -8.63 -0.30 7.25
N ALA A 17 -8.45 -0.66 5.99
CA ALA A 17 -8.69 -2.01 5.50
C ALA A 17 -7.75 -3.03 6.15
N PHE A 18 -6.45 -2.71 6.23
CA PHE A 18 -5.49 -3.64 6.82
C PHE A 18 -5.69 -3.80 8.33
N ARG A 19 -6.10 -2.74 9.04
CA ARG A 19 -6.34 -2.81 10.49
C ARG A 19 -7.48 -3.74 10.86
N GLU A 20 -8.40 -4.03 9.97
CA GLU A 20 -9.52 -4.95 10.21
C GLU A 20 -9.10 -6.42 10.13
N VAL A 21 -7.90 -6.72 9.67
CA VAL A 21 -7.43 -8.09 9.49
C VAL A 21 -6.91 -8.69 10.80
N ASP A 22 -7.39 -9.87 11.18
CA ASP A 22 -6.86 -10.60 12.32
C ASP A 22 -5.39 -10.94 12.06
N GLY A 23 -4.55 -10.70 13.06
CA GLY A 23 -3.12 -10.92 12.94
C GLY A 23 -2.31 -9.66 12.67
N ILE A 24 -2.95 -8.57 12.28
CA ILE A 24 -2.30 -7.27 12.16
C ILE A 24 -2.19 -6.68 13.57
N THR A 25 -0.95 -6.49 14.03
CA THR A 25 -0.70 -5.95 15.38
C THR A 25 -0.47 -4.45 15.38
N SER A 26 -0.01 -3.90 14.27
CA SER A 26 0.09 -2.45 14.10
C SER A 26 0.13 -2.11 12.61
N ALA A 27 -0.28 -0.89 12.31
CA ALA A 27 -0.18 -0.32 10.97
C ALA A 27 0.13 1.17 11.10
N ARG A 28 1.00 1.66 10.25
CA ARG A 28 1.29 3.09 10.17
C ARG A 28 1.32 3.51 8.71
N VAL A 29 0.96 4.76 8.46
CA VAL A 29 1.00 5.34 7.11
C VAL A 29 2.22 6.24 6.96
N GLY A 30 2.72 6.35 5.74
CA GLY A 30 3.90 7.14 5.48
C GLY A 30 4.21 7.26 4.01
N TYR A 31 5.45 7.67 3.74
CA TYR A 31 5.94 7.94 2.40
C TYR A 31 7.21 7.12 2.16
N THR A 32 7.30 6.47 1.02
CA THR A 32 8.46 5.65 0.70
C THR A 32 8.60 5.45 -0.81
N GLY A 33 9.77 4.99 -1.22
CA GLY A 33 10.06 4.70 -2.62
C GLY A 33 10.55 5.88 -3.43
N GLY A 34 10.65 7.06 -2.84
CA GLY A 34 11.15 8.27 -3.49
C GLY A 34 12.56 8.64 -3.04
N PHE A 35 12.93 9.88 -3.29
CA PHE A 35 14.30 10.35 -3.07
C PHE A 35 14.43 11.52 -2.09
N LEU A 36 13.33 12.18 -1.71
CA LEU A 36 13.37 13.30 -0.75
C LEU A 36 13.40 12.79 0.68
N ASP A 37 14.38 13.19 1.47
CA ASP A 37 14.49 12.86 2.87
C ASP A 37 13.51 13.70 3.71
N ASN A 38 12.96 13.12 4.75
CA ASN A 38 12.03 13.78 5.68
C ASN A 38 10.89 14.52 4.96
N PRO A 39 10.18 13.84 4.03
CA PRO A 39 9.10 14.49 3.29
C PRO A 39 7.91 14.77 4.23
N ASN A 40 7.15 15.81 3.91
CA ASN A 40 5.84 16.04 4.52
C ASN A 40 4.75 15.81 3.48
N TYR A 41 3.49 15.82 3.91
CA TYR A 41 2.35 15.57 3.02
C TYR A 41 2.32 16.53 1.84
N ARG A 42 2.61 17.80 2.09
CA ARG A 42 2.63 18.83 1.03
C ARG A 42 3.69 18.53 -0.01
N ASP A 43 4.89 18.12 0.43
CA ASP A 43 5.97 17.76 -0.49
C ASP A 43 5.55 16.59 -1.38
N VAL A 44 4.97 15.55 -0.79
CA VAL A 44 4.54 14.35 -1.52
C VAL A 44 3.43 14.69 -2.52
N CYS A 45 2.46 15.51 -2.12
CA CYS A 45 1.37 15.93 -2.98
C CYS A 45 1.82 16.78 -4.16
N SER A 46 3.01 17.37 -4.12
CA SER A 46 3.58 18.10 -5.26
C SER A 46 3.93 17.17 -6.43
N GLY A 47 4.06 15.86 -6.17
CA GLY A 47 4.47 14.87 -7.16
C GLY A 47 5.96 14.91 -7.51
N ARG A 48 6.77 15.66 -6.75
CA ARG A 48 8.20 15.88 -7.05
C ARG A 48 9.15 15.07 -6.19
N THR A 49 8.64 14.32 -5.21
CA THR A 49 9.49 13.56 -4.28
C THR A 49 9.76 12.13 -4.74
N GLY A 50 8.98 11.63 -5.69
CA GLY A 50 9.02 10.23 -6.09
C GLY A 50 8.41 9.27 -5.09
N HIS A 51 8.00 9.75 -3.91
CA HIS A 51 7.40 8.90 -2.88
C HIS A 51 5.97 8.48 -3.23
N ALA A 52 5.61 7.26 -2.80
CA ALA A 52 4.24 6.80 -2.77
C ALA A 52 3.69 6.95 -1.35
N GLU A 53 2.39 7.26 -1.24
CA GLU A 53 1.67 7.08 0.02
C GLU A 53 1.59 5.59 0.28
N ALA A 54 2.01 5.15 1.45
CA ALA A 54 2.15 3.74 1.73
C ALA A 54 1.70 3.40 3.15
N VAL A 55 1.36 2.13 3.34
CA VAL A 55 1.02 1.56 4.64
C VAL A 55 2.06 0.50 4.97
N GLU A 56 2.63 0.60 6.17
CA GLU A 56 3.50 -0.43 6.72
C GLU A 56 2.73 -1.16 7.81
N VAL A 57 2.55 -2.47 7.65
CA VAL A 57 1.85 -3.28 8.63
C VAL A 57 2.80 -4.25 9.29
N THR A 58 2.61 -4.43 10.60
CA THR A 58 3.29 -5.48 11.37
C THR A 58 2.27 -6.57 11.62
N TYR A 59 2.61 -7.80 11.29
CA TYR A 59 1.65 -8.91 11.36
C TYR A 59 2.27 -10.16 11.98
N ASP A 60 1.41 -11.00 12.54
CA ASP A 60 1.79 -12.30 13.06
C ASP A 60 1.61 -13.35 11.96
N PRO A 61 2.71 -13.91 11.42
CA PRO A 61 2.62 -14.87 10.32
C PRO A 61 1.97 -16.19 10.72
N ALA A 62 1.81 -16.46 12.02
CA ALA A 62 1.06 -17.61 12.50
C ALA A 62 -0.46 -17.40 12.39
N VAL A 63 -0.92 -16.16 12.29
CA VAL A 63 -2.35 -15.82 12.19
C VAL A 63 -2.73 -15.45 10.77
N VAL A 64 -1.91 -14.65 10.09
CA VAL A 64 -2.18 -14.20 8.72
C VAL A 64 -0.90 -14.32 7.89
N SER A 65 -1.01 -14.86 6.68
CA SER A 65 0.12 -15.02 5.78
C SER A 65 0.37 -13.77 4.94
N TYR A 66 1.58 -13.67 4.40
CA TYR A 66 1.91 -12.62 3.44
C TYR A 66 1.00 -12.72 2.19
N ASP A 67 0.70 -13.94 1.75
CA ASP A 67 -0.20 -14.16 0.61
C ASP A 67 -1.60 -13.62 0.88
N ALA A 68 -2.11 -13.78 2.10
CA ALA A 68 -3.40 -13.23 2.49
C ALA A 68 -3.37 -11.68 2.46
N LEU A 69 -2.26 -11.08 2.86
CA LEU A 69 -2.08 -9.63 2.78
C LEU A 69 -2.05 -9.15 1.33
N LEU A 70 -1.41 -9.91 0.45
CA LEU A 70 -1.42 -9.61 -0.99
C LEU A 70 -2.83 -9.66 -1.56
N ASP A 71 -3.61 -10.66 -1.18
CA ASP A 71 -5.01 -10.78 -1.63
C ASP A 71 -5.82 -9.55 -1.20
N LEU A 72 -5.66 -9.12 0.05
CA LEU A 72 -6.31 -7.90 0.53
C LEU A 72 -5.83 -6.67 -0.23
N PHE A 73 -4.52 -6.57 -0.48
CA PHE A 73 -3.95 -5.47 -1.24
C PHE A 73 -4.65 -5.28 -2.59
N TRP A 74 -4.86 -6.39 -3.32
CA TRP A 74 -5.54 -6.32 -4.62
C TRP A 74 -6.99 -5.84 -4.50
N GLU A 75 -7.64 -6.11 -3.38
CA GLU A 75 -9.04 -5.71 -3.16
C GLU A 75 -9.19 -4.24 -2.75
N THR A 76 -8.13 -3.59 -2.26
CA THR A 76 -8.21 -2.23 -1.74
C THR A 76 -8.24 -1.15 -2.82
N HIS A 77 -7.90 -1.49 -4.05
CA HIS A 77 -7.71 -0.49 -5.11
C HIS A 77 -7.80 -1.10 -6.50
N ASN A 78 -7.74 -0.24 -7.52
CA ASN A 78 -7.66 -0.67 -8.91
C ASN A 78 -6.18 -0.74 -9.34
N PRO A 79 -5.62 -1.94 -9.54
CA PRO A 79 -4.20 -2.08 -9.88
C PRO A 79 -3.89 -1.86 -11.37
N THR A 80 -4.87 -1.44 -12.17
CA THR A 80 -4.71 -1.25 -13.62
C THR A 80 -4.55 0.22 -14.03
N THR A 81 -4.60 1.14 -13.08
CA THR A 81 -4.49 2.59 -13.36
C THR A 81 -3.11 3.08 -12.96
N LEU A 82 -2.34 3.56 -13.94
CA LEU A 82 -0.98 4.03 -13.70
C LEU A 82 -1.01 5.38 -13.00
N ASN A 83 -0.31 5.48 -11.87
CA ASN A 83 -0.15 6.72 -11.11
C ASN A 83 -1.47 7.44 -10.80
N ARG A 84 -2.52 6.67 -10.54
CA ARG A 84 -3.80 7.24 -10.12
C ARG A 84 -4.68 6.18 -9.46
N GLN A 85 -5.58 6.64 -8.58
CA GLN A 85 -6.66 5.81 -8.02
C GLN A 85 -7.94 6.65 -7.97
N GLY A 86 -8.92 6.27 -8.79
CA GLY A 86 -10.17 7.03 -8.89
C GLY A 86 -9.91 8.50 -9.21
N PRO A 87 -10.39 9.43 -8.39
CA PRO A 87 -10.17 10.86 -8.59
C PRO A 87 -8.76 11.34 -8.20
N ASP A 88 -8.00 10.51 -7.47
CA ASP A 88 -6.65 10.89 -7.00
C ASP A 88 -5.63 10.63 -8.09
N VAL A 89 -5.03 11.69 -8.61
CA VAL A 89 -4.06 11.63 -9.72
C VAL A 89 -2.68 12.05 -9.22
N GLY A 90 -1.66 11.25 -9.54
CA GLY A 90 -0.27 11.53 -9.20
C GLY A 90 0.48 10.25 -8.87
N SER A 91 1.81 10.30 -9.01
CA SER A 91 2.68 9.15 -8.72
C SER A 91 2.64 8.72 -7.25
N GLN A 92 2.24 9.62 -6.34
CA GLN A 92 2.08 9.31 -4.92
C GLN A 92 0.94 8.31 -4.68
N TYR A 93 0.02 8.17 -5.61
CA TYR A 93 -1.13 7.25 -5.51
C TYR A 93 -0.93 5.97 -6.30
N ARG A 94 0.29 5.69 -6.76
CA ARG A 94 0.57 4.51 -7.58
C ARG A 94 0.42 3.21 -6.79
N SER A 95 0.04 2.15 -7.50
CA SER A 95 -0.03 0.80 -6.98
C SER A 95 1.38 0.21 -6.91
N VAL A 96 1.82 -0.17 -5.72
CA VAL A 96 3.19 -0.67 -5.54
C VAL A 96 3.28 -1.62 -4.34
N ILE A 97 4.08 -2.68 -4.52
CA ILE A 97 4.44 -3.62 -3.46
C ILE A 97 5.93 -3.44 -3.19
N PHE A 98 6.29 -3.15 -1.95
CA PHE A 98 7.68 -3.02 -1.53
C PHE A 98 8.10 -4.32 -0.84
N PHE A 99 9.00 -5.08 -1.46
CA PHE A 99 9.45 -6.34 -0.89
C PHE A 99 10.74 -6.17 -0.08
N ARG A 100 10.91 -7.02 0.93
CA ARG A 100 12.06 -6.96 1.84
C ARG A 100 13.08 -8.06 1.58
N ASN A 101 12.64 -9.13 0.91
CA ASN A 101 13.49 -10.28 0.63
C ASN A 101 12.98 -10.98 -0.64
N SER A 102 13.74 -11.96 -1.10
CA SER A 102 13.43 -12.69 -2.34
C SER A 102 12.13 -13.50 -2.24
N GLU A 103 11.77 -13.96 -1.04
CA GLU A 103 10.53 -14.71 -0.84
C GLU A 103 9.32 -13.82 -1.05
N GLU A 104 9.36 -12.60 -0.51
CA GLU A 104 8.29 -11.62 -0.70
C GLU A 104 8.20 -11.19 -2.16
N GLU A 105 9.34 -10.99 -2.82
CA GLU A 105 9.36 -10.66 -4.25
C GLU A 105 8.70 -11.76 -5.07
N ALA A 106 9.07 -13.01 -4.85
CA ALA A 106 8.51 -14.16 -5.56
C ALA A 106 7.01 -14.26 -5.33
N ALA A 107 6.55 -14.11 -4.08
CA ALA A 107 5.14 -14.16 -3.73
C ALA A 107 4.35 -13.02 -4.40
N ALA A 108 4.90 -11.81 -4.40
CA ALA A 108 4.26 -10.66 -5.02
C ALA A 108 4.11 -10.84 -6.53
N ARG A 109 5.17 -11.29 -7.21
CA ARG A 109 5.12 -11.53 -8.66
C ARG A 109 4.17 -12.65 -9.03
N ALA A 110 4.15 -13.74 -8.26
CA ALA A 110 3.23 -14.85 -8.47
C ALA A 110 1.78 -14.42 -8.27
N SER A 111 1.51 -13.63 -7.25
CA SER A 111 0.18 -13.10 -6.95
C SER A 111 -0.32 -12.18 -8.06
N LYS A 112 0.53 -11.28 -8.55
CA LYS A 112 0.22 -10.39 -9.67
C LYS A 112 -0.13 -11.18 -10.94
N GLU A 113 0.68 -12.17 -11.26
CA GLU A 113 0.46 -13.01 -12.42
C GLU A 113 -0.83 -13.81 -12.33
N LYS A 114 -1.10 -14.39 -11.15
CA LYS A 114 -2.33 -15.13 -10.89
C LYS A 114 -3.56 -14.25 -11.08
N LEU A 115 -3.52 -13.02 -10.55
CA LEU A 115 -4.62 -12.07 -10.68
C LEU A 115 -4.82 -11.68 -12.15
N GLN A 116 -3.75 -11.44 -12.90
CA GLN A 116 -3.83 -11.09 -14.32
C GLN A 116 -4.47 -12.22 -15.13
N ARG A 117 -4.09 -13.46 -14.86
CA ARG A 117 -4.63 -14.64 -15.54
C ARG A 117 -6.06 -14.95 -15.16
N SER A 118 -6.53 -14.48 -13.99
CA SER A 118 -7.89 -14.76 -13.52
C SER A 118 -8.97 -14.11 -14.38
N GLY A 119 -8.61 -13.09 -15.16
CA GLY A 119 -9.55 -12.35 -16.00
C GLY A 119 -10.40 -11.34 -15.21
N LYS A 120 -10.17 -11.18 -13.92
CA LYS A 120 -10.89 -10.21 -13.11
C LYS A 120 -10.72 -8.78 -13.64
N HIS A 121 -9.53 -8.47 -14.15
CA HIS A 121 -9.24 -7.19 -14.79
C HIS A 121 -8.97 -7.40 -16.26
N SER A 122 -9.68 -6.70 -17.12
CA SER A 122 -9.47 -6.77 -18.58
C SER A 122 -8.24 -5.99 -19.02
N ARG A 123 -7.78 -5.05 -18.19
CA ARG A 123 -6.59 -4.25 -18.45
C ARG A 123 -5.37 -4.86 -17.78
N GLU A 124 -4.18 -4.48 -18.25
CA GLU A 124 -2.93 -4.92 -17.67
C GLU A 124 -2.77 -4.34 -16.24
N ILE A 125 -2.33 -5.21 -15.32
CA ILE A 125 -1.99 -4.78 -13.97
C ILE A 125 -0.65 -4.04 -14.04
N VAL A 126 -0.63 -2.79 -13.56
CA VAL A 126 0.54 -1.90 -13.62
C VAL A 126 1.26 -1.77 -12.28
N THR A 127 0.91 -2.59 -11.31
CA THR A 127 1.52 -2.56 -9.99
C THR A 127 3.03 -2.74 -10.06
N GLU A 128 3.76 -1.81 -9.46
CA GLU A 128 5.21 -1.88 -9.34
C GLU A 128 5.57 -2.87 -8.22
N ILE A 129 6.59 -3.70 -8.44
CA ILE A 129 7.14 -4.59 -7.41
C ILE A 129 8.60 -4.23 -7.28
N THR A 130 8.98 -3.63 -6.16
CA THR A 130 10.28 -2.99 -5.99
C THR A 130 10.82 -3.22 -4.57
N PRO A 131 12.15 -3.18 -4.37
CA PRO A 131 12.72 -3.34 -3.03
C PRO A 131 12.25 -2.25 -2.06
N ALA A 132 12.02 -2.63 -0.80
CA ALA A 132 11.71 -1.68 0.25
C ALA A 132 12.90 -0.75 0.50
N SER A 133 12.60 0.51 0.76
CA SER A 133 13.58 1.53 1.09
C SER A 133 13.15 2.23 2.38
N GLN A 134 13.77 3.38 2.69
CA GLN A 134 13.44 4.13 3.90
C GLN A 134 11.95 4.48 3.93
N PHE A 135 11.27 4.11 5.01
CA PHE A 135 9.89 4.48 5.26
C PHE A 135 9.85 5.73 6.14
N TRP A 136 9.25 6.79 5.62
CA TRP A 136 9.10 8.06 6.34
C TRP A 136 7.69 8.13 6.88
N GLU A 137 7.55 8.01 8.20
CA GLU A 137 6.24 8.04 8.83
C GLU A 137 5.54 9.36 8.55
N ALA A 138 4.27 9.29 8.13
CA ALA A 138 3.48 10.48 7.87
C ALA A 138 3.12 11.20 9.17
N GLU A 139 2.68 12.43 9.03
CA GLU A 139 2.29 13.28 10.16
C GLU A 139 1.23 12.57 11.01
N ASP A 140 1.21 12.89 12.30
CA ASP A 140 0.37 12.22 13.27
C ASP A 140 -1.13 12.28 12.93
N TYR A 141 -1.58 13.37 12.32
CA TYR A 141 -2.98 13.52 11.93
C TYR A 141 -3.41 12.58 10.81
N HIS A 142 -2.47 11.98 10.06
CA HIS A 142 -2.75 10.97 9.04
C HIS A 142 -2.87 9.57 9.63
N GLN A 143 -2.27 9.33 10.79
CA GLN A 143 -2.28 8.00 11.41
C GLN A 143 -3.70 7.69 11.90
N GLN A 144 -4.22 6.51 11.51
CA GLN A 144 -5.57 6.07 11.88
C GLN A 144 -6.64 7.12 11.55
N TYR A 145 -6.53 7.71 10.37
CA TYR A 145 -7.36 8.83 9.95
C TYR A 145 -8.86 8.51 10.03
N PHE A 146 -9.29 7.38 9.51
CA PHE A 146 -10.70 7.00 9.52
C PHE A 146 -11.19 6.58 10.89
N GLU A 147 -10.37 5.91 11.69
CA GLU A 147 -10.73 5.58 13.08
C GLU A 147 -10.98 6.84 13.90
N LYS A 148 -10.09 7.82 13.82
CA LYS A 148 -10.21 9.08 14.54
C LYS A 148 -11.47 9.86 14.15
N ARG A 149 -12.02 9.61 12.97
CA ARG A 149 -13.20 10.27 12.45
C ARG A 149 -14.44 9.39 12.44
N GLY A 150 -14.38 8.19 13.04
CA GLY A 150 -15.50 7.27 13.10
C GLY A 150 -15.87 6.63 11.77
N VAL A 151 -14.93 6.58 10.83
CA VAL A 151 -15.10 5.93 9.51
C VAL A 151 -14.20 4.71 9.46
N THR A 152 -14.71 3.57 8.99
CA THR A 152 -13.97 2.31 8.98
C THR A 152 -13.46 1.89 7.61
N HIS A 153 -13.90 2.54 6.54
CA HIS A 153 -13.43 2.20 5.18
C HIS A 153 -13.53 3.39 4.25
N CYS A 154 -12.71 3.35 3.21
CA CYS A 154 -12.67 4.38 2.20
C CYS A 154 -13.90 4.32 1.31
N ARG A 155 -14.48 5.48 1.02
CA ARG A 155 -15.51 5.62 0.00
C ARG A 155 -14.82 5.88 -1.34
N VAL A 156 -14.98 4.94 -2.20
CA VAL A 156 -14.46 5.07 -3.57
C VAL A 156 -15.59 5.45 -4.49
#